data_97b1d414a702d6a55dfe548a8e0a2c01
#
_entry.id   97b1d414a702d6a55dfe548a8e0a2c01
#
_cell.length_a   1.000
_cell.length_b   1.000
_cell.length_c   1.000
_cell.angle_alpha   90.00
_cell.angle_beta   90.00
_cell.angle_gamma   90.00
#
_symmetry.space_group_name_H-M   'P 1'
#
loop_
_entity.id
_entity.type
_entity.pdbx_description
1 polymer ?
#
loop_
_entity_poly.entity_id
_entity_poly.type
_entity_poly.pdbx_seq_one_letter_code
_entity_poly.pdbx_strand_id
1 'polypeptide(L)'
;MSKLKVRSGKGELTLKKSKALVGLRTAEEKATEDQPFVKKEVHQNLGGFKIVSLNAEGQNIDQKLDAVRTRDEVAVGTHVYYAEGSDKPLVATGELFITFEEGVDEEEQGIVLEEYKLELVERRDQQQIVARVTANSPNPLKVAHLLQEISMVKVAEPDLDTLLDEYEYHEPNDDLVTQQWHLRNRGYIPGANYRLRQGADAKVFDAWRRLDGMGSDRITIAIIDNGFDVNHPDLRTKLFRPFDLWTDSSNMTMGDARFTHGTPCASVALAVSNGRGIVGAAPESRFMPVNGTSFSNRATEQMFDYCMRNGADIISCSWGTTDPKFSLGSIKEQAIAKAARQGRNGKGCVILYAVGNDDKDYVNFYAAHPDVIAVAASTSKDTHASYSNRGREIDICAPSNGDWPILAARASWDPGLSWETGVYKYYRDGRDRGPHYKHFGGTSSSTPLVAGICALMLSANPDLTAREVKEILRATADKIGAPSEYVNGRSLKYGYGRVNADKAVAEALRRRDRRESSNVVPQPTPKPSPRPTPSPSPAPSPSRGSVAPQVSSGQGLFRFKVAPQPARGWGVQIGVFGDYDRWRVSIPRNVTSAVR
;
A
#
# COMPACT_ATOMS: atom_id res chain seq x y z
N MET A 1 21.01 35.84 -5.19
CA MET A 1 20.05 35.22 -6.14
C MET A 1 18.66 35.42 -5.59
N SER A 2 17.81 36.13 -6.30
CA SER A 2 16.41 36.30 -5.88
C SER A 2 15.70 34.94 -5.96
N LYS A 3 15.26 34.42 -4.82
CA LYS A 3 14.34 33.32 -4.78
C LYS A 3 12.98 33.84 -5.25
N LEU A 4 12.38 33.21 -6.23
CA LEU A 4 11.06 33.56 -6.71
C LEU A 4 10.04 32.66 -6.00
N LYS A 5 9.03 33.26 -5.39
CA LYS A 5 7.93 32.55 -4.79
C LYS A 5 6.73 32.63 -5.71
N VAL A 6 6.09 31.52 -5.95
CA VAL A 6 4.84 31.42 -6.73
C VAL A 6 3.84 30.58 -5.98
N ARG A 7 2.57 30.87 -6.16
CA ARG A 7 1.51 30.04 -5.62
C ARG A 7 1.44 28.70 -6.37
N SER A 8 1.17 27.62 -5.65
CA SER A 8 0.93 26.30 -6.22
C SER A 8 -0.06 25.57 -5.32
N GLY A 9 -1.29 25.44 -5.76
CA GLY A 9 -2.40 24.90 -5.00
C GLY A 9 -2.65 25.67 -3.70
N LYS A 10 -2.60 24.98 -2.55
CA LYS A 10 -2.79 25.58 -1.21
C LYS A 10 -1.52 26.14 -0.59
N GLY A 11 -0.38 26.09 -1.26
CA GLY A 11 0.92 26.45 -0.74
C GLY A 11 1.69 27.44 -1.62
N GLU A 12 2.91 27.76 -1.19
CA GLU A 12 3.88 28.51 -1.97
C GLU A 12 5.04 27.62 -2.39
N LEU A 13 5.47 27.74 -3.65
CA LEU A 13 6.62 27.07 -4.21
C LEU A 13 7.77 28.07 -4.33
N THR A 14 8.90 27.78 -3.69
CA THR A 14 10.10 28.59 -3.82
C THR A 14 10.96 28.05 -4.95
N LEU A 15 11.20 28.85 -5.97
CA LEU A 15 11.90 28.48 -7.19
C LEU A 15 13.30 29.08 -7.25
N LYS A 16 14.26 28.30 -7.74
CA LYS A 16 15.62 28.72 -8.09
C LYS A 16 15.80 28.54 -9.59
N LYS A 17 16.26 29.60 -10.27
CA LYS A 17 16.59 29.59 -11.69
C LYS A 17 17.82 28.72 -11.96
N SER A 18 17.77 27.86 -12.98
CA SER A 18 18.92 27.12 -13.47
C SER A 18 20.05 28.09 -13.92
N LYS A 19 21.28 27.71 -13.67
CA LYS A 19 22.45 28.41 -14.15
C LYS A 19 22.99 27.85 -15.47
N ALA A 20 22.49 26.68 -15.90
CA ALA A 20 23.05 25.90 -16.99
C ALA A 20 22.04 25.52 -18.08
N LEU A 21 20.75 25.44 -17.74
CA LEU A 21 19.72 24.91 -18.63
C LEU A 21 18.68 25.98 -18.97
N VAL A 22 18.19 25.91 -20.21
CA VAL A 22 17.07 26.70 -20.73
C VAL A 22 16.08 25.77 -21.45
N GLY A 23 14.82 26.18 -21.56
CA GLY A 23 13.82 25.55 -22.40
C GLY A 23 13.73 26.31 -23.74
N LEU A 24 13.77 25.59 -24.85
CA LEU A 24 13.62 26.15 -26.19
C LEU A 24 12.47 25.46 -26.93
N ARG A 25 11.67 26.24 -27.62
CA ARG A 25 10.71 25.78 -28.64
C ARG A 25 11.16 26.36 -29.98
N THR A 26 11.40 25.47 -30.94
CA THR A 26 11.82 25.87 -32.30
C THR A 26 10.62 26.23 -33.18
N ALA A 27 10.79 27.10 -34.15
CA ALA A 27 9.73 27.51 -35.09
C ALA A 27 9.34 26.41 -36.07
N GLU A 28 10.23 25.49 -36.38
CA GLU A 28 9.98 24.26 -37.14
C GLU A 28 10.42 23.07 -36.31
N GLU A 29 9.83 21.89 -36.59
CA GLU A 29 10.14 20.60 -35.90
C GLU A 29 11.55 20.06 -36.24
N LYS A 30 12.53 20.93 -36.47
CA LYS A 30 13.92 20.55 -36.71
C LYS A 30 14.58 20.10 -35.40
N ALA A 31 15.43 19.08 -35.51
CA ALA A 31 16.19 18.58 -34.38
C ALA A 31 16.97 19.71 -33.71
N THR A 32 16.70 19.96 -32.43
CA THR A 32 17.33 21.04 -31.66
C THR A 32 18.83 20.79 -31.45
N GLU A 33 19.22 19.50 -31.50
CA GLU A 33 20.61 19.03 -31.35
C GLU A 33 21.53 19.53 -32.47
N ASP A 34 20.98 19.79 -33.68
CA ASP A 34 21.75 20.27 -34.83
C ASP A 34 21.95 21.79 -34.83
N GLN A 35 21.44 22.49 -33.80
CA GLN A 35 21.58 23.96 -33.75
C GLN A 35 22.96 24.38 -33.18
N PRO A 36 23.70 25.24 -33.84
CA PRO A 36 25.08 25.60 -33.46
C PRO A 36 25.19 26.28 -32.10
N PHE A 37 24.07 26.78 -31.55
CA PHE A 37 24.02 27.43 -30.23
C PHE A 37 23.66 26.43 -29.11
N VAL A 38 23.28 25.19 -29.41
CA VAL A 38 22.99 24.13 -28.44
C VAL A 38 24.25 23.31 -28.18
N LYS A 39 24.64 23.18 -26.93
CA LYS A 39 25.76 22.35 -26.50
C LYS A 39 25.35 20.91 -26.28
N LYS A 40 24.17 20.71 -25.65
CA LYS A 40 23.61 19.39 -25.33
C LYS A 40 22.12 19.54 -25.05
N GLU A 41 21.31 18.67 -25.62
CA GLU A 41 19.93 18.41 -25.21
C GLU A 41 19.92 17.51 -23.97
N VAL A 42 19.10 17.84 -22.98
CA VAL A 42 19.02 17.13 -21.70
C VAL A 42 17.69 16.39 -21.58
N HIS A 43 16.58 17.04 -22.03
CA HIS A 43 15.25 16.45 -22.07
C HIS A 43 14.52 16.87 -23.33
N GLN A 44 13.86 15.93 -24.00
CA GLN A 44 13.24 16.17 -25.31
C GLN A 44 11.91 16.92 -25.25
N ASN A 45 11.15 16.78 -24.16
CA ASN A 45 9.86 17.47 -24.02
C ASN A 45 9.54 17.72 -22.55
N LEU A 46 9.40 18.98 -22.19
CA LEU A 46 8.94 19.42 -20.89
C LEU A 46 8.13 20.71 -21.07
N GLY A 47 6.82 20.69 -20.85
CA GLY A 47 5.92 21.83 -21.09
C GLY A 47 5.93 22.32 -22.55
N GLY A 48 6.19 21.43 -23.48
CA GLY A 48 6.35 21.76 -24.91
C GLY A 48 7.69 22.40 -25.25
N PHE A 49 8.70 22.34 -24.37
CA PHE A 49 10.06 22.83 -24.58
C PHE A 49 11.06 21.68 -24.61
N LYS A 50 12.09 21.81 -25.41
CA LYS A 50 13.31 21.01 -25.31
C LYS A 50 14.24 21.67 -24.32
N ILE A 51 14.74 20.92 -23.33
CA ILE A 51 15.63 21.42 -22.29
C ILE A 51 17.06 21.23 -22.74
N VAL A 52 17.78 22.31 -22.90
CA VAL A 52 19.11 22.30 -23.47
C VAL A 52 20.11 23.12 -22.63
N SER A 53 21.38 22.78 -22.74
CA SER A 53 22.49 23.67 -22.37
C SER A 53 22.98 24.41 -23.59
N LEU A 54 23.29 25.70 -23.43
CA LEU A 54 23.71 26.57 -24.52
C LEU A 54 25.24 26.67 -24.63
N ASN A 55 25.72 26.77 -25.88
CA ASN A 55 27.09 27.12 -26.19
C ASN A 55 27.27 28.65 -25.95
N ALA A 56 28.09 29.07 -25.03
CA ALA A 56 28.68 30.40 -24.95
C ALA A 56 29.60 30.47 -23.73
N GLU A 57 30.86 30.70 -23.92
CA GLU A 57 31.80 30.88 -22.83
C GLU A 57 31.73 32.34 -22.31
N GLY A 58 31.83 32.47 -20.97
CA GLY A 58 31.91 33.79 -20.32
C GLY A 58 30.59 34.55 -20.08
N GLN A 59 29.47 34.13 -20.63
CA GLN A 59 28.15 34.76 -20.43
C GLN A 59 27.32 34.06 -19.35
N ASN A 60 26.49 34.81 -18.62
CA ASN A 60 25.51 34.25 -17.71
C ASN A 60 24.31 33.69 -18.50
N ILE A 61 23.46 32.86 -17.82
CA ILE A 61 22.36 32.16 -18.48
C ILE A 61 21.31 33.13 -19.09
N ASP A 62 21.12 34.30 -18.49
CA ASP A 62 20.16 35.29 -18.97
C ASP A 62 20.64 35.86 -20.31
N GLN A 63 21.90 36.29 -20.39
CA GLN A 63 22.50 36.80 -21.62
C GLN A 63 22.52 35.76 -22.75
N LYS A 64 22.80 34.50 -22.41
CA LYS A 64 22.75 33.39 -23.37
C LYS A 64 21.35 33.19 -23.92
N LEU A 65 20.35 33.17 -23.04
CA LEU A 65 18.95 32.96 -23.43
C LEU A 65 18.46 34.16 -24.29
N ASP A 66 18.78 35.38 -23.91
CA ASP A 66 18.39 36.57 -24.67
C ASP A 66 19.00 36.56 -26.07
N ALA A 67 20.27 36.17 -26.21
CA ALA A 67 20.92 36.04 -27.52
C ALA A 67 20.30 34.95 -28.41
N VAL A 68 19.78 33.88 -27.81
CA VAL A 68 19.12 32.78 -28.53
C VAL A 68 17.70 33.18 -28.93
N ARG A 69 16.98 33.94 -28.14
CA ARG A 69 15.63 34.44 -28.41
C ARG A 69 15.54 35.34 -29.65
N THR A 70 16.65 35.98 -30.07
CA THR A 70 16.69 36.84 -31.26
C THR A 70 16.88 36.06 -32.56
N ARG A 71 16.96 34.74 -32.54
CA ARG A 71 17.19 33.88 -33.69
C ARG A 71 15.87 33.41 -34.31
N ASP A 72 15.80 33.42 -35.63
CA ASP A 72 14.59 33.04 -36.40
C ASP A 72 14.17 31.57 -36.16
N GLU A 73 15.13 30.71 -35.79
CA GLU A 73 14.88 29.29 -35.53
C GLU A 73 14.22 29.05 -34.18
N VAL A 74 14.18 30.05 -33.28
CA VAL A 74 13.64 29.92 -31.92
C VAL A 74 12.32 30.66 -31.79
N ALA A 75 11.23 29.91 -31.70
CA ALA A 75 9.93 30.51 -31.48
C ALA A 75 9.76 31.04 -30.03
N VAL A 76 10.21 30.25 -29.04
CA VAL A 76 10.16 30.66 -27.63
C VAL A 76 11.37 30.12 -26.89
N GLY A 77 11.95 30.96 -26.04
CA GLY A 77 12.98 30.55 -25.08
C GLY A 77 12.54 30.88 -23.65
N THR A 78 12.67 29.95 -22.73
CA THR A 78 12.28 30.09 -21.32
C THR A 78 13.39 29.66 -20.37
N HIS A 79 13.35 30.12 -19.14
CA HIS A 79 14.23 29.65 -18.09
C HIS A 79 13.74 28.32 -17.54
N VAL A 80 14.68 27.48 -17.13
CA VAL A 80 14.42 26.28 -16.32
C VAL A 80 14.59 26.66 -14.85
N TYR A 81 13.71 26.14 -14.02
CA TYR A 81 13.70 26.36 -12.58
C TYR A 81 13.80 25.04 -11.83
N TYR A 82 14.07 25.11 -10.53
CA TYR A 82 14.04 23.99 -9.59
C TYR A 82 13.33 24.43 -8.33
N ALA A 83 12.42 23.61 -7.81
CA ALA A 83 11.88 23.84 -6.48
C ALA A 83 12.96 23.66 -5.42
N GLU A 84 12.85 24.40 -4.31
CA GLU A 84 13.84 24.29 -3.23
C GLU A 84 13.83 22.87 -2.63
N GLY A 85 14.98 22.20 -2.67
CA GLY A 85 15.13 20.81 -2.22
C GLY A 85 14.83 19.74 -3.29
N SER A 86 14.51 20.14 -4.52
CA SER A 86 14.26 19.23 -5.65
C SER A 86 15.36 19.39 -6.72
N ASP A 87 15.69 18.31 -7.39
CA ASP A 87 16.58 18.26 -8.56
C ASP A 87 15.80 18.13 -9.89
N LYS A 88 14.46 18.12 -9.82
CA LYS A 88 13.61 18.05 -11.01
C LYS A 88 13.47 19.42 -11.66
N PRO A 89 13.73 19.51 -12.99
CA PRO A 89 13.53 20.75 -13.72
C PRO A 89 12.02 21.08 -13.83
N LEU A 90 11.73 22.37 -13.72
CA LEU A 90 10.42 22.98 -13.90
C LEU A 90 10.51 24.03 -15.00
N VAL A 91 9.51 24.06 -15.87
CA VAL A 91 9.32 25.13 -16.85
C VAL A 91 7.93 25.72 -16.74
N ALA A 92 7.81 27.03 -16.97
CA ALA A 92 6.50 27.66 -17.13
C ALA A 92 6.08 27.52 -18.59
N THR A 93 4.87 26.98 -18.83
CA THR A 93 4.32 26.75 -20.18
C THR A 93 3.97 28.05 -20.89
N GLY A 94 3.75 29.11 -20.12
CA GLY A 94 3.33 30.42 -20.58
C GLY A 94 1.87 30.72 -20.24
N GLU A 95 1.12 29.75 -19.74
CA GLU A 95 -0.25 29.96 -19.29
C GLU A 95 -0.33 30.27 -17.80
N LEU A 96 -1.44 30.90 -17.41
CA LEU A 96 -1.75 31.34 -16.06
C LEU A 96 -3.21 31.01 -15.76
N PHE A 97 -3.45 30.40 -14.62
CA PHE A 97 -4.80 30.20 -14.07
C PHE A 97 -5.10 31.36 -13.14
N ILE A 98 -6.08 32.20 -13.50
CA ILE A 98 -6.45 33.40 -12.74
C ILE A 98 -7.86 33.21 -12.22
N THR A 99 -8.02 33.36 -10.90
CA THR A 99 -9.33 33.44 -10.24
C THR A 99 -9.51 34.82 -9.67
N PHE A 100 -10.53 35.53 -10.07
CA PHE A 100 -10.90 36.85 -9.56
C PHE A 100 -11.78 36.74 -8.31
N GLU A 101 -11.86 37.82 -7.53
CA GLU A 101 -12.79 37.93 -6.41
C GLU A 101 -14.25 38.01 -6.90
N GLU A 102 -15.19 37.69 -6.01
CA GLU A 102 -16.61 37.78 -6.32
C GLU A 102 -17.02 39.23 -6.63
N GLY A 103 -17.75 39.43 -7.72
CA GLY A 103 -18.23 40.74 -8.16
C GLY A 103 -17.35 41.46 -9.17
N VAL A 104 -16.16 40.92 -9.48
CA VAL A 104 -15.30 41.44 -10.58
C VAL A 104 -15.92 41.03 -11.91
N ASP A 105 -16.31 42.01 -12.71
CA ASP A 105 -16.96 41.77 -14.01
C ASP A 105 -15.93 41.56 -15.14
N GLU A 106 -16.43 41.23 -16.35
CA GLU A 106 -15.59 40.92 -17.50
C GLU A 106 -14.80 42.12 -18.01
N GLU A 107 -15.31 43.34 -17.85
CA GLU A 107 -14.63 44.57 -18.24
C GLU A 107 -13.40 44.83 -17.32
N GLU A 108 -13.60 44.68 -16.03
CA GLU A 108 -12.55 44.78 -15.02
C GLU A 108 -11.47 43.70 -15.21
N GLN A 109 -11.88 42.45 -15.49
CA GLN A 109 -10.95 41.37 -15.85
C GLN A 109 -10.15 41.72 -17.13
N GLY A 110 -10.80 42.32 -18.13
CA GLY A 110 -10.18 42.77 -19.36
C GLY A 110 -9.12 43.81 -19.13
N ILE A 111 -9.33 44.77 -18.22
CA ILE A 111 -8.33 45.78 -17.83
C ILE A 111 -7.06 45.12 -17.27
N VAL A 112 -7.23 44.11 -16.38
CA VAL A 112 -6.08 43.36 -15.83
C VAL A 112 -5.30 42.62 -16.93
N LEU A 113 -6.01 41.97 -17.85
CA LEU A 113 -5.38 41.28 -18.98
C LEU A 113 -4.60 42.26 -19.87
N GLU A 114 -5.16 43.42 -20.16
CA GLU A 114 -4.52 44.42 -21.01
C GLU A 114 -3.29 45.04 -20.32
N GLU A 115 -3.33 45.33 -19.04
CA GLU A 115 -2.23 45.87 -18.25
C GLU A 115 -0.98 44.96 -18.34
N TYR A 116 -1.16 43.66 -18.18
CA TYR A 116 -0.06 42.68 -18.23
C TYR A 116 0.17 42.08 -19.61
N LYS A 117 -0.51 42.61 -20.65
CA LYS A 117 -0.40 42.12 -22.05
C LYS A 117 -0.69 40.66 -22.20
N LEU A 118 -1.71 40.15 -21.49
CA LEU A 118 -2.13 38.76 -21.51
C LEU A 118 -3.20 38.56 -22.57
N GLU A 119 -3.19 37.38 -23.21
CA GLU A 119 -4.21 36.87 -24.09
C GLU A 119 -5.16 35.96 -23.32
N LEU A 120 -6.48 36.19 -23.41
CA LEU A 120 -7.47 35.28 -22.88
C LEU A 120 -7.49 34.00 -23.72
N VAL A 121 -7.22 32.86 -23.10
CA VAL A 121 -7.26 31.53 -23.75
C VAL A 121 -8.61 30.87 -23.56
N GLU A 122 -9.10 30.86 -22.31
CA GLU A 122 -10.33 30.16 -21.93
C GLU A 122 -11.01 30.89 -20.77
N ARG A 123 -12.33 31.02 -20.82
CA ARG A 123 -13.16 31.40 -19.67
C ARG A 123 -13.85 30.15 -19.13
N ARG A 124 -13.51 29.77 -17.89
CA ARG A 124 -14.06 28.58 -17.25
C ARG A 124 -15.38 28.82 -16.54
N ASP A 125 -15.48 29.97 -15.89
CA ASP A 125 -16.71 30.50 -15.26
C ASP A 125 -16.62 32.01 -15.13
N GLN A 126 -17.50 32.63 -14.34
CA GLN A 126 -17.53 34.09 -14.15
C GLN A 126 -16.26 34.65 -13.47
N GLN A 127 -15.59 33.86 -12.64
CA GLN A 127 -14.41 34.26 -11.87
C GLN A 127 -13.10 33.64 -12.40
N GLN A 128 -13.16 32.50 -13.12
CA GLN A 128 -11.97 31.74 -13.49
C GLN A 128 -11.67 31.83 -14.99
N ILE A 129 -10.45 32.26 -15.28
CA ILE A 129 -9.96 32.29 -16.65
C ILE A 129 -8.57 31.62 -16.76
N VAL A 130 -8.25 31.17 -17.97
CA VAL A 130 -6.88 30.84 -18.39
C VAL A 130 -6.41 31.93 -19.33
N ALA A 131 -5.29 32.53 -19.01
CA ALA A 131 -4.65 33.56 -19.82
C ALA A 131 -3.24 33.12 -20.21
N ARG A 132 -2.74 33.62 -21.34
CA ARG A 132 -1.39 33.32 -21.85
C ARG A 132 -0.56 34.58 -21.94
N VAL A 133 0.72 34.47 -21.58
CA VAL A 133 1.68 35.57 -21.82
C VAL A 133 1.95 35.73 -23.32
N THR A 134 2.07 36.96 -23.76
CA THR A 134 2.46 37.33 -25.14
C THR A 134 3.95 37.70 -25.19
N ALA A 135 4.47 38.01 -26.37
CA ALA A 135 5.83 38.51 -26.52
C ALA A 135 6.10 39.81 -25.74
N ASN A 136 5.04 40.60 -25.46
CA ASN A 136 5.10 41.87 -24.75
C ASN A 136 4.84 41.72 -23.22
N SER A 137 4.49 40.53 -22.76
CA SER A 137 4.27 40.28 -21.34
C SER A 137 5.58 40.06 -20.58
N PRO A 138 5.64 40.36 -19.28
CA PRO A 138 6.71 39.86 -18.43
C PRO A 138 6.75 38.34 -18.40
N ASN A 139 7.82 37.76 -17.84
CA ASN A 139 7.90 36.30 -17.61
C ASN A 139 6.67 35.79 -16.81
N PRO A 140 6.06 34.64 -17.18
CA PRO A 140 4.81 34.14 -16.56
C PRO A 140 4.89 34.03 -15.04
N LEU A 141 6.02 33.60 -14.47
CA LEU A 141 6.19 33.52 -13.01
C LEU A 141 6.17 34.91 -12.35
N LYS A 142 6.73 35.93 -13.03
CA LYS A 142 6.70 37.31 -12.55
C LYS A 142 5.29 37.89 -12.67
N VAL A 143 4.59 37.59 -13.75
CA VAL A 143 3.19 38.01 -13.95
C VAL A 143 2.31 37.39 -12.85
N ALA A 144 2.42 36.11 -12.61
CA ALA A 144 1.65 35.44 -11.54
C ALA A 144 1.87 36.08 -10.17
N HIS A 145 3.14 36.46 -9.86
CA HIS A 145 3.47 37.14 -8.62
C HIS A 145 2.83 38.55 -8.55
N LEU A 146 2.93 39.32 -9.64
CA LEU A 146 2.33 40.68 -9.70
C LEU A 146 0.79 40.62 -9.63
N LEU A 147 0.18 39.69 -10.33
CA LEU A 147 -1.28 39.49 -10.29
C LEU A 147 -1.78 39.16 -8.88
N GLN A 148 -1.00 38.40 -8.11
CA GLN A 148 -1.36 38.05 -6.73
C GLN A 148 -1.40 39.25 -5.77
N GLU A 149 -0.74 40.37 -6.13
CA GLU A 149 -0.77 41.63 -5.37
C GLU A 149 -2.01 42.50 -5.71
N ILE A 150 -2.77 42.16 -6.73
CA ILE A 150 -3.97 42.89 -7.16
C ILE A 150 -5.16 42.50 -6.31
N SER A 151 -5.84 43.47 -5.72
CA SER A 151 -6.99 43.21 -4.84
C SER A 151 -8.19 42.50 -5.52
N MET A 152 -8.33 42.66 -6.84
CA MET A 152 -9.36 41.97 -7.64
C MET A 152 -9.00 40.50 -7.92
N VAL A 153 -7.73 40.09 -7.73
CA VAL A 153 -7.26 38.74 -8.04
C VAL A 153 -7.16 37.91 -6.76
N LYS A 154 -7.99 36.92 -6.64
CA LYS A 154 -7.99 35.95 -5.53
C LYS A 154 -6.85 34.97 -5.63
N VAL A 155 -6.60 34.46 -6.84
CA VAL A 155 -5.54 33.47 -7.12
C VAL A 155 -4.94 33.75 -8.50
N ALA A 156 -3.62 33.73 -8.58
CA ALA A 156 -2.89 33.70 -9.84
C ALA A 156 -1.81 32.61 -9.77
N GLU A 157 -2.00 31.54 -10.52
CA GLU A 157 -1.06 30.41 -10.58
C GLU A 157 -0.46 30.29 -11.97
N PRO A 158 0.87 30.22 -12.11
CA PRO A 158 1.49 29.89 -13.39
C PRO A 158 1.30 28.41 -13.69
N ASP A 159 1.04 28.07 -14.93
CA ASP A 159 1.09 26.70 -15.38
C ASP A 159 2.55 26.24 -15.45
N LEU A 160 2.87 25.23 -14.64
CA LEU A 160 4.22 24.68 -14.50
C LEU A 160 4.22 23.20 -14.89
N ASP A 161 5.14 22.84 -15.76
CA ASP A 161 5.39 21.44 -16.09
C ASP A 161 6.72 20.97 -15.50
N THR A 162 6.77 19.69 -15.13
CA THR A 162 7.94 19.02 -14.56
C THR A 162 8.04 17.59 -15.05
N LEU A 163 9.24 17.02 -14.94
CA LEU A 163 9.41 15.59 -15.21
C LEU A 163 8.58 14.77 -14.23
N LEU A 164 7.70 13.98 -14.77
CA LEU A 164 6.99 12.96 -14.00
C LEU A 164 7.95 11.83 -13.65
N ASP A 165 7.84 11.31 -12.44
CA ASP A 165 8.42 10.01 -12.13
C ASP A 165 7.52 8.96 -12.78
N GLU A 166 8.06 8.27 -13.76
CA GLU A 166 7.51 6.99 -14.15
C GLU A 166 7.84 6.03 -13.02
N TYR A 167 6.84 5.68 -12.21
CA TYR A 167 6.98 4.69 -11.13
C TYR A 167 7.08 3.31 -11.76
N GLU A 168 8.19 3.06 -12.46
CA GLU A 168 8.49 1.75 -12.99
C GLU A 168 8.97 0.85 -11.85
N TYR A 169 8.36 -0.33 -11.74
CA TYR A 169 8.81 -1.35 -10.81
C TYR A 169 10.25 -1.76 -11.11
N HIS A 170 11.14 -1.52 -10.16
CA HIS A 170 12.49 -2.06 -10.18
C HIS A 170 12.59 -3.30 -9.32
N GLU A 171 13.15 -4.39 -9.89
CA GLU A 171 13.44 -5.60 -9.10
C GLU A 171 14.32 -5.22 -7.90
N PRO A 172 14.02 -5.77 -6.69
CA PRO A 172 14.82 -5.47 -5.51
C PRO A 172 16.27 -5.86 -5.72
N ASN A 173 17.17 -4.99 -5.28
CA ASN A 173 18.62 -5.13 -5.39
C ASN A 173 19.29 -5.46 -4.05
N ASP A 174 18.52 -5.90 -3.07
CA ASP A 174 19.01 -6.33 -1.76
C ASP A 174 20.04 -7.46 -1.94
N ASP A 175 21.18 -7.35 -1.27
CA ASP A 175 22.38 -8.17 -1.55
C ASP A 175 22.19 -9.68 -1.33
N LEU A 176 21.21 -10.09 -0.52
CA LEU A 176 20.85 -11.48 -0.28
C LEU A 176 19.62 -11.96 -1.06
N VAL A 177 18.96 -11.11 -1.84
CA VAL A 177 17.73 -11.45 -2.57
C VAL A 177 17.88 -12.63 -3.51
N THR A 178 19.06 -12.80 -4.11
CA THR A 178 19.35 -13.92 -5.02
C THR A 178 19.40 -15.29 -4.31
N GLN A 179 19.49 -15.31 -2.98
CA GLN A 179 19.43 -16.50 -2.15
C GLN A 179 18.01 -16.84 -1.68
N GLN A 180 17.08 -15.94 -1.88
CA GLN A 180 15.67 -16.11 -1.49
C GLN A 180 14.87 -16.87 -2.57
N TRP A 181 15.22 -18.15 -2.75
CA TRP A 181 14.62 -19.03 -3.76
C TRP A 181 13.09 -19.15 -3.62
N HIS A 182 12.55 -18.98 -2.43
CA HIS A 182 11.11 -19.05 -2.16
C HIS A 182 10.31 -17.93 -2.87
N LEU A 183 10.97 -16.81 -3.18
CA LEU A 183 10.39 -15.71 -3.95
C LEU A 183 10.53 -15.94 -5.46
N ARG A 184 11.74 -16.39 -5.89
CA ARG A 184 12.06 -16.75 -7.28
C ARG A 184 13.14 -17.83 -7.32
N ASN A 185 12.79 -19.03 -7.77
CA ASN A 185 13.71 -20.17 -7.85
C ASN A 185 14.29 -20.34 -9.26
N ARG A 186 15.56 -19.98 -9.40
CA ARG A 186 16.32 -20.10 -10.66
C ARG A 186 16.92 -21.49 -10.88
N GLY A 187 16.67 -22.47 -9.99
CA GLY A 187 17.23 -23.81 -10.03
C GLY A 187 18.55 -23.98 -9.31
N TYR A 188 19.09 -22.91 -8.75
CA TYR A 188 20.36 -22.91 -7.98
C TYR A 188 20.37 -21.76 -6.97
N ILE A 189 21.28 -21.84 -6.00
CA ILE A 189 21.62 -20.77 -5.07
C ILE A 189 23.06 -20.32 -5.39
N PRO A 190 23.32 -19.02 -5.59
CA PRO A 190 24.66 -18.51 -5.81
C PRO A 190 25.63 -18.92 -4.69
N GLY A 191 26.77 -19.50 -5.07
CA GLY A 191 27.79 -19.96 -4.13
C GLY A 191 27.50 -21.30 -3.44
N ALA A 192 26.36 -21.96 -3.69
CA ALA A 192 26.05 -23.27 -3.16
C ALA A 192 26.15 -24.35 -4.23
N ASN A 193 26.78 -25.48 -3.88
CA ASN A 193 26.81 -26.68 -4.74
C ASN A 193 25.55 -27.54 -4.48
N TYR A 194 24.36 -26.93 -4.72
CA TYR A 194 23.09 -27.62 -4.54
C TYR A 194 22.12 -27.20 -5.65
N ARG A 195 21.44 -28.18 -6.23
CA ARG A 195 20.45 -27.91 -7.28
C ARG A 195 19.04 -27.92 -6.73
N LEU A 196 18.31 -26.89 -7.06
CA LEU A 196 16.90 -26.74 -6.80
C LEU A 196 16.09 -27.12 -8.06
N ARG A 197 14.79 -27.23 -7.95
CA ARG A 197 13.90 -27.34 -9.10
C ARG A 197 13.50 -25.94 -9.56
N GLN A 198 13.96 -25.53 -10.73
CA GLN A 198 13.60 -24.23 -11.29
C GLN A 198 12.07 -24.02 -11.30
N GLY A 199 11.62 -22.87 -10.82
CA GLY A 199 10.21 -22.51 -10.77
C GLY A 199 9.43 -23.10 -9.58
N ALA A 200 10.07 -23.90 -8.71
CA ALA A 200 9.51 -24.35 -7.43
C ALA A 200 9.57 -23.21 -6.39
N ASP A 201 8.79 -22.15 -6.60
CA ASP A 201 8.72 -20.92 -5.80
C ASP A 201 7.30 -20.38 -5.75
N ALA A 202 7.08 -19.32 -5.00
CA ALA A 202 5.77 -18.70 -4.83
C ALA A 202 5.39 -17.67 -5.92
N LYS A 203 6.22 -17.46 -6.95
CA LYS A 203 6.00 -16.50 -8.06
C LYS A 203 5.85 -15.05 -7.60
N VAL A 204 6.56 -14.67 -6.54
CA VAL A 204 6.44 -13.33 -5.94
C VAL A 204 7.00 -12.25 -6.88
N PHE A 205 8.15 -12.50 -7.53
CA PHE A 205 8.72 -11.56 -8.50
C PHE A 205 7.82 -11.34 -9.71
N ASP A 206 7.09 -12.37 -10.15
CA ASP A 206 6.15 -12.26 -11.26
C ASP A 206 4.92 -11.43 -10.83
N ALA A 207 4.48 -11.60 -9.57
CA ALA A 207 3.41 -10.80 -8.98
C ALA A 207 3.80 -9.32 -8.84
N TRP A 208 5.04 -9.01 -8.41
CA TRP A 208 5.53 -7.63 -8.31
C TRP A 208 5.55 -6.94 -9.68
N ARG A 209 6.05 -7.62 -10.72
CA ARG A 209 6.01 -7.08 -12.10
C ARG A 209 4.59 -6.83 -12.58
N ARG A 210 3.64 -7.73 -12.27
CA ARG A 210 2.23 -7.56 -12.63
C ARG A 210 1.57 -6.40 -11.90
N LEU A 211 1.90 -6.20 -10.62
CA LEU A 211 1.35 -5.15 -9.78
C LEU A 211 1.97 -3.79 -10.08
N ASP A 212 3.11 -3.79 -10.78
CA ASP A 212 3.99 -2.63 -10.93
C ASP A 212 4.36 -2.02 -9.56
N GLY A 213 4.75 -2.91 -8.62
CA GLY A 213 5.06 -2.55 -7.24
C GLY A 213 5.17 -3.76 -6.31
N MET A 214 5.58 -3.52 -5.08
CA MET A 214 5.87 -4.57 -4.10
C MET A 214 4.90 -4.57 -2.91
N GLY A 215 3.69 -4.06 -3.09
CA GLY A 215 2.68 -3.99 -2.05
C GLY A 215 2.08 -2.59 -1.89
N SER A 216 1.70 -2.23 -0.66
CA SER A 216 1.19 -0.91 -0.32
C SER A 216 1.32 -0.64 1.17
N ASP A 217 1.72 0.57 1.54
CA ASP A 217 1.77 1.06 2.92
C ASP A 217 0.37 1.24 3.54
N ARG A 218 -0.69 1.07 2.76
CA ARG A 218 -2.08 1.04 3.24
C ARG A 218 -2.48 -0.32 3.78
N ILE A 219 -1.71 -1.38 3.49
CA ILE A 219 -1.99 -2.74 3.94
C ILE A 219 -1.13 -3.07 5.15
N THR A 220 -1.78 -3.52 6.23
CA THR A 220 -1.14 -3.86 7.50
C THR A 220 -1.15 -5.36 7.72
N ILE A 221 0.04 -5.97 7.87
CA ILE A 221 0.20 -7.37 8.27
C ILE A 221 0.50 -7.41 9.76
N ALA A 222 -0.42 -7.97 10.54
CA ALA A 222 -0.18 -8.32 11.93
C ALA A 222 0.47 -9.71 11.99
N ILE A 223 1.59 -9.81 12.67
CA ILE A 223 2.22 -11.08 13.01
C ILE A 223 2.01 -11.30 14.50
N ILE A 224 1.20 -12.29 14.85
CA ILE A 224 1.03 -12.72 16.24
C ILE A 224 2.05 -13.83 16.50
N ASP A 225 3.08 -13.53 17.28
CA ASP A 225 4.18 -14.45 17.54
C ASP A 225 4.95 -14.01 18.80
N ASN A 226 6.12 -14.58 19.05
CA ASN A 226 7.01 -14.18 20.13
C ASN A 226 8.36 -13.68 19.61
N GLY A 227 8.96 -12.71 20.30
CA GLY A 227 10.33 -12.27 20.07
C GLY A 227 10.54 -11.53 18.74
N PHE A 228 10.07 -10.31 18.69
CA PHE A 228 10.27 -9.40 17.56
C PHE A 228 11.44 -8.45 17.81
N ASP A 229 12.50 -8.54 17.01
CA ASP A 229 13.53 -7.52 16.93
C ASP A 229 13.03 -6.32 16.11
N VAL A 230 12.35 -5.42 16.79
CA VAL A 230 11.78 -4.21 16.18
C VAL A 230 12.85 -3.21 15.72
N ASN A 231 14.11 -3.42 16.11
CA ASN A 231 15.25 -2.60 15.67
C ASN A 231 16.00 -3.23 14.50
N HIS A 232 15.57 -4.42 14.04
CA HIS A 232 16.20 -5.08 12.88
C HIS A 232 16.19 -4.14 11.67
N PRO A 233 17.31 -3.99 10.92
CA PRO A 233 17.40 -3.07 9.79
C PRO A 233 16.27 -3.19 8.77
N ASP A 234 15.84 -4.43 8.49
CA ASP A 234 14.81 -4.71 7.47
C ASP A 234 13.38 -4.65 8.00
N LEU A 235 13.17 -4.39 9.31
CA LEU A 235 11.83 -4.34 9.92
C LEU A 235 11.50 -2.98 10.56
N ARG A 236 12.48 -2.28 11.11
CA ARG A 236 12.27 -1.08 11.94
C ARG A 236 11.48 0.04 11.27
N THR A 237 11.62 0.21 9.97
CA THR A 237 10.94 1.25 9.20
C THR A 237 9.49 0.93 8.86
N LYS A 238 9.07 -0.31 9.13
CA LYS A 238 7.74 -0.84 8.79
C LYS A 238 6.78 -0.85 9.98
N LEU A 239 7.27 -0.53 11.19
CA LEU A 239 6.50 -0.65 12.43
C LEU A 239 5.23 0.20 12.41
N PHE A 240 4.13 -0.46 12.74
CA PHE A 240 2.83 0.16 12.87
C PHE A 240 2.07 -0.46 14.04
N ARG A 241 1.76 0.34 15.06
CA ARG A 241 1.01 -0.05 16.25
C ARG A 241 1.49 -1.39 16.85
N PRO A 242 2.72 -1.45 17.37
CA PRO A 242 3.22 -2.64 18.06
C PRO A 242 2.41 -2.89 19.34
N PHE A 243 2.27 -4.16 19.73
CA PHE A 243 1.60 -4.54 20.96
C PHE A 243 2.30 -5.71 21.64
N ASP A 244 2.67 -5.53 22.88
CA ASP A 244 3.19 -6.57 23.74
C ASP A 244 2.12 -6.95 24.77
N LEU A 245 1.61 -8.18 24.66
CA LEU A 245 0.57 -8.70 25.55
C LEU A 245 1.04 -8.83 27.01
N TRP A 246 2.34 -9.07 27.22
CA TRP A 246 2.91 -9.26 28.55
C TRP A 246 2.94 -7.97 29.36
N THR A 247 3.30 -6.88 28.70
CA THR A 247 3.40 -5.55 29.34
C THR A 247 2.14 -4.70 29.15
N ASP A 248 1.18 -5.21 28.35
CA ASP A 248 -0.03 -4.49 27.92
C ASP A 248 0.30 -3.09 27.36
N SER A 249 1.33 -3.04 26.53
CA SER A 249 1.84 -1.77 26.00
C SER A 249 2.40 -1.89 24.57
N SER A 250 2.80 -0.75 24.01
CA SER A 250 3.51 -0.71 22.73
C SER A 250 5.02 -0.99 22.85
N ASN A 251 5.55 -1.10 24.08
CA ASN A 251 6.95 -1.42 24.32
C ASN A 251 7.17 -2.92 24.15
N MET A 252 7.88 -3.28 23.09
CA MET A 252 8.16 -4.68 22.81
C MET A 252 9.21 -5.23 23.79
N THR A 253 8.89 -6.35 24.44
CA THR A 253 9.84 -7.07 25.30
C THR A 253 10.93 -7.68 24.43
N MET A 254 12.18 -7.30 24.68
CA MET A 254 13.34 -7.69 23.87
C MET A 254 14.36 -8.49 24.68
N GLY A 255 15.17 -9.27 23.97
CA GLY A 255 16.42 -9.80 24.51
C GLY A 255 16.34 -11.15 25.21
N ASP A 256 15.22 -11.86 25.17
CA ASP A 256 15.13 -13.23 25.72
C ASP A 256 15.41 -14.28 24.62
N ALA A 257 16.49 -15.04 24.81
CA ALA A 257 16.92 -16.09 23.87
C ALA A 257 15.86 -17.17 23.58
N ARG A 258 14.84 -17.31 24.43
CA ARG A 258 13.70 -18.22 24.22
C ARG A 258 12.70 -17.70 23.21
N PHE A 259 12.71 -16.41 22.95
CA PHE A 259 11.72 -15.73 22.11
C PHE A 259 12.42 -15.07 20.91
N THR A 260 12.57 -15.84 19.83
CA THR A 260 13.31 -15.42 18.62
C THR A 260 12.55 -15.74 17.34
N HIS A 261 11.31 -16.25 17.44
CA HIS A 261 10.58 -16.83 16.32
C HIS A 261 9.81 -15.78 15.49
N GLY A 262 9.31 -14.72 16.10
CA GLY A 262 8.52 -13.70 15.40
C GLY A 262 9.31 -12.87 14.39
N THR A 263 10.59 -12.60 14.66
CA THR A 263 11.47 -11.84 13.76
C THR A 263 11.60 -12.48 12.36
N PRO A 264 11.98 -13.78 12.22
CA PRO A 264 12.03 -14.42 10.92
C PRO A 264 10.64 -14.51 10.26
N CYS A 265 9.57 -14.77 11.03
CA CYS A 265 8.20 -14.78 10.49
C CYS A 265 7.84 -13.43 9.85
N ALA A 266 8.09 -12.32 10.56
CA ALA A 266 7.83 -10.99 10.04
C ALA A 266 8.63 -10.70 8.77
N SER A 267 9.91 -11.07 8.75
CA SER A 267 10.79 -10.77 7.63
C SER A 267 10.39 -11.48 6.33
N VAL A 268 9.93 -12.72 6.42
CA VAL A 268 9.44 -13.46 5.25
C VAL A 268 8.21 -12.78 4.62
N ALA A 269 7.35 -12.23 5.45
CA ALA A 269 6.16 -11.53 4.97
C ALA A 269 6.48 -10.16 4.35
N LEU A 270 7.34 -9.35 5.00
CA LEU A 270 7.37 -7.91 4.74
C LEU A 270 8.71 -7.20 4.98
N ALA A 271 9.85 -7.90 5.06
CA ALA A 271 11.17 -7.23 5.13
C ALA A 271 11.28 -6.17 4.04
N VAL A 272 11.77 -4.96 4.40
CA VAL A 272 11.83 -3.83 3.48
C VAL A 272 12.87 -4.05 2.39
N SER A 273 12.59 -3.65 1.16
CA SER A 273 13.60 -3.53 0.11
C SER A 273 14.39 -2.23 0.31
N ASN A 274 15.65 -2.33 0.66
CA ASN A 274 16.51 -1.19 0.99
C ASN A 274 17.93 -1.30 0.43
N GLY A 275 18.16 -2.25 -0.49
CA GLY A 275 19.45 -2.54 -1.11
C GLY A 275 20.37 -3.37 -0.22
N ARG A 276 19.92 -3.84 0.95
CA ARG A 276 20.73 -4.63 1.91
C ARG A 276 19.91 -5.79 2.46
N GLY A 277 20.58 -6.91 2.72
CA GLY A 277 19.96 -8.06 3.35
C GLY A 277 18.91 -8.73 2.48
N ILE A 278 17.73 -8.90 3.02
CA ILE A 278 16.63 -9.67 2.43
C ILE A 278 15.41 -8.80 2.17
N VAL A 279 14.51 -9.32 1.32
CA VAL A 279 13.22 -8.71 1.04
C VAL A 279 12.08 -9.65 1.43
N GLY A 280 11.00 -9.15 1.99
CA GLY A 280 9.77 -9.89 2.24
C GLY A 280 8.90 -10.02 0.99
N ALA A 281 7.84 -10.83 1.05
CA ALA A 281 6.93 -10.98 -0.09
C ALA A 281 6.13 -9.71 -0.40
N ALA A 282 5.87 -8.85 0.60
CA ALA A 282 5.19 -7.56 0.46
C ALA A 282 5.95 -6.46 1.21
N PRO A 283 7.12 -6.02 0.71
CA PRO A 283 8.04 -5.13 1.42
C PRO A 283 7.49 -3.72 1.66
N GLU A 284 6.45 -3.30 0.96
CA GLU A 284 5.81 -2.00 1.17
C GLU A 284 4.72 -2.02 2.25
N SER A 285 4.26 -3.20 2.69
CA SER A 285 3.23 -3.31 3.71
C SER A 285 3.70 -2.88 5.10
N ARG A 286 2.77 -2.45 5.96
CA ARG A 286 3.04 -2.10 7.37
C ARG A 286 3.16 -3.34 8.22
N PHE A 287 4.01 -3.29 9.21
CA PHE A 287 4.26 -4.33 10.18
C PHE A 287 3.61 -4.03 11.53
N MET A 288 2.63 -4.84 11.93
CA MET A 288 2.05 -4.81 13.27
C MET A 288 2.55 -6.03 14.07
N PRO A 289 3.65 -5.92 14.84
CA PRO A 289 4.06 -6.99 15.74
C PRO A 289 3.09 -7.08 16.92
N VAL A 290 2.59 -8.28 17.18
CA VAL A 290 1.76 -8.60 18.34
C VAL A 290 2.47 -9.70 19.13
N ASN A 291 3.19 -9.31 20.18
CA ASN A 291 3.99 -10.22 20.97
C ASN A 291 3.13 -10.97 21.97
N GLY A 292 3.01 -12.29 21.81
CA GLY A 292 2.27 -13.18 22.68
C GLY A 292 3.14 -14.33 23.16
N THR A 293 3.31 -14.42 24.48
CA THR A 293 3.98 -15.55 25.14
C THR A 293 3.00 -16.48 25.84
N SER A 294 1.71 -16.14 25.82
CA SER A 294 0.59 -16.92 26.35
C SER A 294 -0.51 -17.03 25.29
N PHE A 295 -1.07 -18.21 25.16
CA PHE A 295 -2.16 -18.51 24.23
C PHE A 295 -3.39 -19.06 24.98
N SER A 296 -3.65 -18.55 26.20
CA SER A 296 -4.91 -18.79 26.91
C SER A 296 -6.09 -18.24 26.14
N ASN A 297 -7.33 -18.58 26.55
CA ASN A 297 -8.53 -18.05 25.91
C ASN A 297 -8.55 -16.52 25.90
N ARG A 298 -8.27 -15.89 27.05
CA ARG A 298 -8.24 -14.45 27.19
C ARG A 298 -7.12 -13.80 26.38
N ALA A 299 -5.91 -14.37 26.43
CA ALA A 299 -4.78 -13.87 25.68
C ALA A 299 -5.05 -13.90 24.15
N THR A 300 -5.60 -15.00 23.67
CA THR A 300 -5.97 -15.11 22.24
C THR A 300 -7.03 -14.08 21.88
N GLU A 301 -8.08 -13.93 22.67
CA GLU A 301 -9.12 -12.92 22.46
C GLU A 301 -8.52 -11.50 22.41
N GLN A 302 -7.67 -11.14 23.35
CA GLN A 302 -7.04 -9.81 23.40
C GLN A 302 -6.18 -9.53 22.17
N MET A 303 -5.37 -10.50 21.71
CA MET A 303 -4.51 -10.33 20.54
C MET A 303 -5.32 -10.15 19.25
N PHE A 304 -6.36 -10.96 19.04
CA PHE A 304 -7.22 -10.84 17.86
C PHE A 304 -8.04 -9.54 17.88
N ASP A 305 -8.58 -9.18 19.03
CA ASP A 305 -9.35 -7.94 19.20
C ASP A 305 -8.44 -6.71 18.99
N TYR A 306 -7.20 -6.76 19.49
CA TYR A 306 -6.19 -5.72 19.22
C TYR A 306 -5.93 -5.57 17.72
N CYS A 307 -5.59 -6.66 17.02
CA CYS A 307 -5.35 -6.64 15.57
C CYS A 307 -6.53 -6.02 14.82
N MET A 308 -7.74 -6.51 15.08
CA MET A 308 -8.95 -6.05 14.42
C MET A 308 -9.22 -4.55 14.64
N ARG A 309 -9.14 -4.06 15.89
CA ARG A 309 -9.43 -2.67 16.24
C ARG A 309 -8.35 -1.69 15.79
N ASN A 310 -7.12 -2.17 15.62
CA ASN A 310 -5.99 -1.33 15.25
C ASN A 310 -5.67 -1.37 13.75
N GLY A 311 -6.55 -1.96 12.93
CA GLY A 311 -6.47 -1.85 11.48
C GLY A 311 -5.54 -2.88 10.83
N ALA A 312 -5.42 -4.08 11.40
CA ALA A 312 -4.80 -5.19 10.70
C ALA A 312 -5.68 -5.64 9.53
N ASP A 313 -5.10 -5.75 8.35
CA ASP A 313 -5.75 -6.34 7.19
C ASP A 313 -5.56 -7.86 7.16
N ILE A 314 -4.38 -8.30 7.59
CA ILE A 314 -3.95 -9.69 7.59
C ILE A 314 -3.41 -10.02 8.97
N ILE A 315 -3.72 -11.23 9.45
CA ILE A 315 -3.23 -11.76 10.72
C ILE A 315 -2.54 -13.10 10.43
N SER A 316 -1.23 -13.17 10.65
CA SER A 316 -0.41 -14.36 10.43
C SER A 316 0.00 -14.99 11.75
N CYS A 317 -0.28 -16.28 11.93
CA CYS A 317 -0.04 -17.06 13.12
C CYS A 317 0.78 -18.32 12.80
N SER A 318 2.06 -18.31 13.16
CA SER A 318 2.98 -19.41 12.89
C SER A 318 3.16 -20.34 14.10
N TRP A 319 2.09 -20.55 14.85
CA TRP A 319 2.07 -21.34 16.09
C TRP A 319 0.76 -22.14 16.22
N GLY A 320 0.71 -23.04 17.20
CA GLY A 320 -0.45 -23.84 17.51
C GLY A 320 -0.05 -25.12 18.26
N THR A 321 -1.02 -26.01 18.49
CA THR A 321 -0.76 -27.35 19.01
C THR A 321 -1.41 -28.39 18.11
N THR A 322 -0.71 -29.48 17.91
CA THR A 322 -1.12 -30.64 17.13
C THR A 322 -1.54 -31.83 18.00
N ASP A 323 -1.74 -31.63 19.30
CA ASP A 323 -2.32 -32.67 20.13
C ASP A 323 -3.83 -32.82 19.85
N PRO A 324 -4.28 -33.97 19.32
CA PRO A 324 -5.68 -34.20 18.93
C PRO A 324 -6.66 -34.23 20.11
N LYS A 325 -6.14 -34.23 21.34
CA LYS A 325 -6.97 -34.16 22.55
C LYS A 325 -7.46 -32.75 22.85
N PHE A 326 -6.82 -31.74 22.25
CA PHE A 326 -7.24 -30.35 22.38
C PHE A 326 -8.15 -29.96 21.26
N SER A 327 -9.08 -29.05 21.55
CA SER A 327 -9.95 -28.41 20.57
C SER A 327 -9.96 -26.91 20.77
N LEU A 328 -10.38 -26.20 19.75
CA LEU A 328 -10.56 -24.76 19.83
C LEU A 328 -11.73 -24.45 20.76
N GLY A 329 -11.46 -23.82 21.90
CA GLY A 329 -12.51 -23.42 22.83
C GLY A 329 -13.37 -22.29 22.26
N SER A 330 -14.61 -22.17 22.71
CA SER A 330 -15.61 -21.24 22.16
C SER A 330 -15.13 -19.77 22.15
N ILE A 331 -14.37 -19.32 23.15
CA ILE A 331 -13.83 -17.95 23.22
C ILE A 331 -12.85 -17.70 22.09
N LYS A 332 -11.93 -18.63 21.85
CA LYS A 332 -10.95 -18.52 20.75
C LYS A 332 -11.62 -18.58 19.38
N GLU A 333 -12.58 -19.50 19.22
CA GLU A 333 -13.38 -19.60 18.00
C GLU A 333 -14.11 -18.29 17.70
N GLN A 334 -14.78 -17.71 18.69
CA GLN A 334 -15.49 -16.45 18.54
C GLN A 334 -14.54 -15.28 18.23
N ALA A 335 -13.35 -15.21 18.85
CA ALA A 335 -12.36 -14.18 18.59
C ALA A 335 -11.85 -14.23 17.13
N ILE A 336 -11.54 -15.43 16.64
CA ILE A 336 -11.14 -15.66 15.25
C ILE A 336 -12.27 -15.29 14.28
N ALA A 337 -13.48 -15.82 14.52
CA ALA A 337 -14.64 -15.57 13.68
C ALA A 337 -15.00 -14.07 13.62
N LYS A 338 -14.92 -13.37 14.76
CA LYS A 338 -15.14 -11.93 14.85
C LYS A 338 -14.15 -11.15 13.99
N ALA A 339 -12.85 -11.41 14.11
CA ALA A 339 -11.82 -10.76 13.32
C ALA A 339 -11.98 -11.06 11.82
N ALA A 340 -12.26 -12.32 11.46
CA ALA A 340 -12.44 -12.77 10.08
C ALA A 340 -13.68 -12.20 9.38
N ARG A 341 -14.69 -11.75 10.13
CA ARG A 341 -15.96 -11.26 9.57
C ARG A 341 -16.19 -9.78 9.76
N GLN A 342 -15.71 -9.19 10.88
CA GLN A 342 -15.98 -7.80 11.24
C GLN A 342 -14.77 -6.87 11.02
N GLY A 343 -13.55 -7.41 10.95
CA GLY A 343 -12.36 -6.63 10.63
C GLY A 343 -12.46 -5.93 9.27
N ARG A 344 -11.58 -4.98 9.00
CA ARG A 344 -11.53 -4.26 7.72
C ARG A 344 -12.88 -3.67 7.30
N ASN A 345 -13.60 -3.06 8.24
CA ASN A 345 -14.92 -2.49 8.00
C ASN A 345 -15.94 -3.50 7.43
N GLY A 346 -15.95 -4.72 7.96
CA GLY A 346 -16.87 -5.79 7.55
C GLY A 346 -16.37 -6.66 6.38
N LYS A 347 -15.22 -6.35 5.76
CA LYS A 347 -14.59 -7.20 4.74
C LYS A 347 -13.89 -8.43 5.37
N GLY A 348 -13.60 -8.39 6.66
CA GLY A 348 -12.89 -9.40 7.44
C GLY A 348 -11.37 -9.29 7.33
N CYS A 349 -10.66 -9.53 8.44
CA CYS A 349 -9.22 -9.75 8.41
C CYS A 349 -8.90 -11.11 7.76
N VAL A 350 -7.90 -11.15 6.90
CA VAL A 350 -7.40 -12.40 6.33
C VAL A 350 -6.54 -13.10 7.38
N ILE A 351 -6.98 -14.24 7.89
CA ILE A 351 -6.31 -14.95 8.98
C ILE A 351 -5.65 -16.22 8.44
N LEU A 352 -4.35 -16.40 8.76
CA LEU A 352 -3.55 -17.53 8.31
C LEU A 352 -2.96 -18.27 9.52
N TYR A 353 -2.97 -19.59 9.46
CA TYR A 353 -2.33 -20.45 10.45
C TYR A 353 -1.46 -21.53 9.82
N ALA A 354 -0.32 -21.77 10.43
CA ALA A 354 0.56 -22.90 10.13
C ALA A 354 -0.14 -24.22 10.54
N VAL A 355 -0.03 -25.26 9.70
CA VAL A 355 -0.72 -26.54 9.98
C VAL A 355 0.00 -27.41 11.02
N GLY A 356 1.28 -27.13 11.30
CA GLY A 356 2.12 -27.90 12.23
C GLY A 356 3.25 -28.67 11.54
N ASN A 357 4.23 -29.12 12.34
CA ASN A 357 5.50 -29.65 11.87
C ASN A 357 5.83 -31.06 12.44
N ASP A 358 4.81 -31.87 12.72
CA ASP A 358 4.95 -33.13 13.45
C ASP A 358 4.77 -34.37 12.57
N ASP A 359 4.66 -34.19 11.24
CA ASP A 359 4.38 -35.28 10.28
C ASP A 359 3.11 -36.06 10.61
N LYS A 360 2.04 -35.37 11.03
CA LYS A 360 0.78 -35.97 11.43
C LYS A 360 -0.29 -35.86 10.33
N ASP A 361 -1.27 -36.77 10.39
CA ASP A 361 -2.43 -36.80 9.48
C ASP A 361 -3.59 -35.92 9.99
N TYR A 362 -3.31 -34.91 10.76
CA TYR A 362 -4.22 -33.86 11.22
C TYR A 362 -3.47 -32.54 11.40
N VAL A 363 -4.19 -31.44 11.24
CA VAL A 363 -3.65 -30.10 11.42
C VAL A 363 -3.87 -29.62 12.84
N ASN A 364 -3.16 -28.55 13.27
CA ASN A 364 -3.47 -27.92 14.53
C ASN A 364 -4.89 -27.33 14.51
N PHE A 365 -5.55 -27.29 15.65
CA PHE A 365 -6.98 -26.95 15.74
C PHE A 365 -7.29 -25.48 15.37
N TYR A 366 -6.34 -24.56 15.43
CA TYR A 366 -6.53 -23.19 14.93
C TYR A 366 -6.60 -23.16 13.40
N ALA A 367 -5.72 -23.92 12.75
CA ALA A 367 -5.71 -24.04 11.29
C ALA A 367 -6.97 -24.75 10.76
N ALA A 368 -7.63 -25.58 11.59
CA ALA A 368 -8.88 -26.23 11.24
C ALA A 368 -10.11 -25.31 11.23
N HIS A 369 -10.00 -24.07 11.74
CA HIS A 369 -11.10 -23.12 11.77
C HIS A 369 -11.56 -22.73 10.35
N PRO A 370 -12.86 -22.73 10.01
CA PRO A 370 -13.34 -22.53 8.63
C PRO A 370 -12.99 -21.14 8.05
N ASP A 371 -12.92 -20.12 8.88
CA ASP A 371 -12.61 -18.75 8.45
C ASP A 371 -11.09 -18.47 8.36
N VAL A 372 -10.25 -19.49 8.57
CA VAL A 372 -8.78 -19.40 8.54
C VAL A 372 -8.23 -20.01 7.25
N ILE A 373 -7.14 -19.50 6.74
CA ILE A 373 -6.34 -20.11 5.68
C ILE A 373 -5.29 -21.01 6.32
N ALA A 374 -5.44 -22.32 6.15
CA ALA A 374 -4.51 -23.33 6.63
C ALA A 374 -3.35 -23.52 5.66
N VAL A 375 -2.11 -23.26 6.11
CA VAL A 375 -0.92 -23.23 5.26
C VAL A 375 0.04 -24.36 5.59
N ALA A 376 0.25 -25.27 4.61
CA ALA A 376 1.23 -26.34 4.64
C ALA A 376 2.57 -25.93 4.01
N ALA A 377 3.58 -26.80 4.10
CA ALA A 377 4.91 -26.53 3.57
C ALA A 377 5.25 -27.41 2.36
N SER A 378 5.87 -26.78 1.33
CA SER A 378 6.53 -27.45 0.20
C SER A 378 8.01 -27.15 0.18
N THR A 379 8.79 -28.00 -0.51
CA THR A 379 10.24 -27.90 -0.62
C THR A 379 10.68 -27.16 -1.88
N SER A 380 11.96 -26.84 -1.97
CA SER A 380 12.61 -26.27 -3.15
C SER A 380 12.60 -27.18 -4.40
N LYS A 381 12.03 -28.37 -4.28
CA LYS A 381 11.84 -29.36 -5.36
C LYS A 381 10.38 -29.61 -5.72
N ASP A 382 9.46 -28.81 -5.22
CA ASP A 382 8.00 -28.99 -5.40
C ASP A 382 7.48 -30.30 -4.82
N THR A 383 8.06 -30.75 -3.72
CA THR A 383 7.59 -31.89 -2.95
C THR A 383 7.00 -31.45 -1.61
N HIS A 384 6.24 -32.31 -0.97
CA HIS A 384 5.76 -32.10 0.39
C HIS A 384 6.96 -32.05 1.37
N ALA A 385 7.03 -31.07 2.23
CA ALA A 385 8.01 -31.06 3.30
C ALA A 385 7.66 -32.13 4.33
N SER A 386 8.59 -33.05 4.58
CA SER A 386 8.33 -34.28 5.35
C SER A 386 7.76 -34.05 6.76
N TYR A 387 8.09 -32.93 7.36
CA TYR A 387 7.58 -32.53 8.67
C TYR A 387 6.18 -31.95 8.64
N SER A 388 5.74 -31.42 7.47
CA SER A 388 4.45 -30.71 7.40
C SER A 388 3.28 -31.63 7.66
N ASN A 389 2.40 -31.23 8.58
CA ASN A 389 1.18 -31.99 8.85
C ASN A 389 0.27 -32.06 7.62
N ARG A 390 -0.56 -33.07 7.56
CA ARG A 390 -1.52 -33.36 6.48
C ARG A 390 -2.95 -33.28 7.01
N GLY A 391 -3.88 -32.92 6.15
CA GLY A 391 -5.30 -32.88 6.55
C GLY A 391 -6.19 -32.29 5.46
N ARG A 392 -7.47 -32.56 5.60
CA ARG A 392 -8.49 -32.04 4.68
C ARG A 392 -8.77 -30.55 4.90
N GLU A 393 -8.27 -29.96 5.97
CA GLU A 393 -8.43 -28.55 6.32
C GLU A 393 -7.43 -27.65 5.58
N ILE A 394 -6.35 -28.24 5.03
CA ILE A 394 -5.31 -27.48 4.34
C ILE A 394 -5.89 -26.79 3.11
N ASP A 395 -5.69 -25.47 3.03
CA ASP A 395 -6.10 -24.67 1.89
C ASP A 395 -5.01 -24.63 0.82
N ILE A 396 -3.77 -24.36 1.23
CA ILE A 396 -2.66 -24.09 0.33
C ILE A 396 -1.36 -24.61 0.93
N CYS A 397 -0.36 -24.90 0.13
CA CYS A 397 1.01 -25.02 0.60
C CYS A 397 1.88 -23.90 0.04
N ALA A 398 3.00 -23.62 0.69
CA ALA A 398 3.95 -22.63 0.25
C ALA A 398 5.40 -23.09 0.49
N PRO A 399 6.38 -22.52 -0.28
CA PRO A 399 7.78 -22.78 -0.10
C PRO A 399 8.26 -22.62 1.35
N SER A 400 9.07 -23.61 1.78
CA SER A 400 9.72 -23.67 3.08
C SER A 400 11.02 -24.49 2.99
N ASN A 401 11.53 -24.97 4.11
CA ASN A 401 12.63 -25.92 4.12
C ASN A 401 12.15 -27.36 3.90
N GLY A 402 13.09 -28.27 3.84
CA GLY A 402 12.89 -29.72 3.62
C GLY A 402 14.00 -30.27 2.75
N ASP A 403 14.41 -29.49 1.74
CA ASP A 403 15.64 -29.68 0.96
C ASP A 403 16.60 -28.53 1.24
N TRP A 404 16.25 -27.31 0.80
CA TRP A 404 17.01 -26.09 1.05
C TRP A 404 16.17 -25.12 1.86
N PRO A 405 16.70 -24.59 2.98
CA PRO A 405 15.96 -23.65 3.82
C PRO A 405 15.78 -22.31 3.13
N ILE A 406 14.79 -21.53 3.60
CA ILE A 406 14.66 -20.12 3.19
C ILE A 406 15.53 -19.23 4.06
N LEU A 407 15.87 -18.05 3.53
CA LEU A 407 16.64 -17.05 4.25
C LEU A 407 15.69 -16.03 4.88
N ALA A 408 15.89 -15.72 6.17
CA ALA A 408 15.06 -14.80 6.94
C ALA A 408 15.91 -13.96 7.91
N ALA A 409 15.30 -12.90 8.46
CA ALA A 409 15.91 -12.08 9.50
C ALA A 409 16.12 -12.87 10.79
N ARG A 410 17.13 -12.48 11.55
CA ARG A 410 17.49 -13.05 12.84
C ARG A 410 17.42 -11.98 13.93
N ALA A 411 16.74 -12.29 15.03
CA ALA A 411 16.75 -11.40 16.18
C ALA A 411 18.19 -11.23 16.73
N SER A 412 18.57 -10.04 17.13
CA SER A 412 19.93 -9.73 17.60
C SER A 412 20.34 -10.52 18.86
N TRP A 413 19.36 -10.97 19.64
CA TRP A 413 19.57 -11.82 20.84
C TRP A 413 19.40 -13.33 20.58
N ASP A 414 19.16 -13.74 19.34
CA ASP A 414 19.09 -15.16 18.97
C ASP A 414 20.50 -15.77 19.13
N PRO A 415 20.71 -16.73 20.05
CA PRO A 415 22.03 -17.29 20.29
C PRO A 415 22.55 -18.11 19.11
N GLY A 416 21.69 -18.32 18.09
CA GLY A 416 21.91 -19.30 17.04
C GLY A 416 21.79 -20.72 17.57
N LEU A 417 21.78 -21.67 16.64
CA LEU A 417 21.72 -23.07 16.99
C LEU A 417 23.13 -23.63 17.07
N SER A 418 23.46 -24.31 18.17
CA SER A 418 24.75 -24.95 18.40
C SER A 418 24.96 -26.23 17.58
N TRP A 419 23.91 -26.77 16.96
CA TRP A 419 23.95 -28.00 16.16
C TRP A 419 24.27 -27.68 14.70
N GLU A 420 25.53 -27.53 14.43
CA GLU A 420 26.07 -27.08 13.14
C GLU A 420 26.48 -28.24 12.22
N THR A 421 25.98 -29.42 12.46
CA THR A 421 26.37 -30.63 11.72
C THR A 421 25.26 -31.11 10.77
N GLY A 422 25.63 -31.63 9.62
CA GLY A 422 24.69 -32.24 8.66
C GLY A 422 24.04 -31.25 7.69
N VAL A 423 22.76 -31.41 7.45
CA VAL A 423 21.96 -30.61 6.48
C VAL A 423 22.01 -29.12 6.75
N TYR A 424 22.25 -28.72 7.98
CA TYR A 424 22.35 -27.34 8.42
C TYR A 424 23.72 -26.67 8.21
N LYS A 425 24.62 -27.33 7.50
CA LYS A 425 25.94 -26.81 7.11
C LYS A 425 25.85 -25.45 6.40
N TYR A 426 24.75 -25.19 5.74
CA TYR A 426 24.46 -23.95 5.03
C TYR A 426 24.00 -22.79 5.93
N TYR A 427 23.61 -23.07 7.16
CA TYR A 427 23.33 -22.02 8.15
C TYR A 427 24.59 -21.23 8.52
N ARG A 428 25.77 -21.83 8.35
CA ARG A 428 27.04 -21.16 8.52
C ARG A 428 27.21 -20.00 7.56
N ASP A 429 26.86 -20.18 6.30
CA ASP A 429 26.97 -19.14 5.27
C ASP A 429 26.05 -17.93 5.58
N GLY A 430 24.88 -18.16 6.17
CA GLY A 430 23.99 -17.10 6.64
C GLY A 430 24.54 -16.37 7.88
N ARG A 431 25.32 -17.03 8.74
CA ARG A 431 25.99 -16.41 9.90
C ARG A 431 27.22 -15.62 9.50
N ASP A 432 28.01 -16.11 8.54
CA ASP A 432 29.21 -15.45 8.06
C ASP A 432 28.91 -14.11 7.36
N ARG A 433 27.64 -13.86 7.03
CA ARG A 433 27.15 -12.61 6.45
C ARG A 433 26.59 -11.62 7.48
N GLY A 434 26.90 -11.82 8.75
CA GLY A 434 26.55 -10.93 9.84
C GLY A 434 25.46 -11.45 10.79
N PRO A 435 25.21 -10.77 11.88
CA PRO A 435 24.33 -11.23 12.96
C PRO A 435 22.83 -11.14 12.63
N HIS A 436 22.47 -10.60 11.46
CA HIS A 436 21.09 -10.21 11.16
C HIS A 436 20.28 -11.26 10.41
N TYR A 437 20.89 -12.30 9.85
CA TYR A 437 20.17 -13.26 8.99
C TYR A 437 20.41 -14.69 9.41
N LYS A 438 19.44 -15.56 9.15
CA LYS A 438 19.49 -16.99 9.40
C LYS A 438 18.68 -17.77 8.39
N HIS A 439 18.99 -19.05 8.25
CA HIS A 439 18.08 -19.97 7.58
C HIS A 439 16.86 -20.27 8.45
N PHE A 440 15.71 -20.35 7.81
CA PHE A 440 14.43 -20.53 8.46
C PHE A 440 13.55 -21.54 7.71
N GLY A 441 12.59 -22.14 8.38
CA GLY A 441 11.76 -23.18 7.80
C GLY A 441 10.51 -23.49 8.63
N GLY A 442 10.01 -24.70 8.46
CA GLY A 442 8.75 -25.14 9.04
C GLY A 442 7.55 -24.53 8.31
N THR A 443 6.35 -24.97 8.65
CA THR A 443 5.12 -24.28 8.24
C THR A 443 5.09 -22.85 8.79
N SER A 444 5.97 -22.56 9.74
CA SER A 444 6.24 -21.22 10.28
C SER A 444 6.79 -20.24 9.25
N SER A 445 7.50 -20.69 8.20
CA SER A 445 7.98 -19.82 7.13
C SER A 445 6.99 -19.75 5.95
N SER A 446 6.24 -20.83 5.71
CA SER A 446 5.22 -20.87 4.67
C SER A 446 4.07 -19.91 4.94
N THR A 447 3.63 -19.83 6.19
CA THR A 447 2.48 -19.03 6.60
C THR A 447 2.69 -17.52 6.37
N PRO A 448 3.79 -16.89 6.84
CA PRO A 448 4.03 -15.47 6.57
C PRO A 448 4.33 -15.18 5.08
N LEU A 449 4.89 -16.14 4.32
CA LEU A 449 5.02 -15.97 2.89
C LEU A 449 3.64 -15.80 2.22
N VAL A 450 2.67 -16.64 2.58
CA VAL A 450 1.30 -16.50 2.07
C VAL A 450 0.65 -15.22 2.60
N ALA A 451 0.95 -14.79 3.83
CA ALA A 451 0.45 -13.52 4.37
C ALA A 451 0.94 -12.31 3.54
N GLY A 452 2.21 -12.28 3.15
CA GLY A 452 2.74 -11.27 2.22
C GLY A 452 2.05 -11.32 0.87
N ILE A 453 1.80 -12.51 0.31
CA ILE A 453 1.05 -12.66 -0.95
C ILE A 453 -0.38 -12.14 -0.82
N CYS A 454 -1.06 -12.39 0.30
CA CYS A 454 -2.37 -11.79 0.58
C CYS A 454 -2.30 -10.27 0.61
N ALA A 455 -1.21 -9.69 1.11
CA ALA A 455 -1.00 -8.24 1.09
C ALA A 455 -0.86 -7.71 -0.34
N LEU A 456 -0.14 -8.40 -1.23
CA LEU A 456 -0.09 -8.04 -2.65
C LEU A 456 -1.48 -8.11 -3.31
N MET A 457 -2.29 -9.13 -2.99
CA MET A 457 -3.67 -9.23 -3.49
C MET A 457 -4.55 -8.07 -3.00
N LEU A 458 -4.43 -7.69 -1.73
CA LEU A 458 -5.16 -6.56 -1.17
C LEU A 458 -4.64 -5.20 -1.66
N SER A 459 -3.37 -5.10 -2.02
CA SER A 459 -2.81 -3.92 -2.70
C SER A 459 -3.38 -3.78 -4.12
N ALA A 460 -3.55 -4.90 -4.83
CA ALA A 460 -4.19 -4.95 -6.15
C ALA A 460 -5.69 -4.62 -6.09
N ASN A 461 -6.37 -5.10 -5.05
CA ASN A 461 -7.82 -4.92 -4.86
C ASN A 461 -8.18 -4.85 -3.36
N PRO A 462 -8.22 -3.66 -2.76
CA PRO A 462 -8.52 -3.48 -1.33
C PRO A 462 -9.97 -3.82 -0.94
N ASP A 463 -10.84 -4.07 -1.92
CA ASP A 463 -12.24 -4.41 -1.69
C ASP A 463 -12.51 -5.90 -1.56
N LEU A 464 -11.49 -6.74 -1.73
CA LEU A 464 -11.63 -8.17 -1.49
C LEU A 464 -11.96 -8.45 -0.01
N THR A 465 -12.96 -9.27 0.20
CA THR A 465 -13.25 -9.86 1.51
C THR A 465 -12.22 -10.95 1.86
N ALA A 466 -12.07 -11.26 3.15
CA ALA A 466 -11.22 -12.36 3.60
C ALA A 466 -11.58 -13.70 2.94
N ARG A 467 -12.87 -13.94 2.75
CA ARG A 467 -13.38 -15.12 2.04
C ARG A 467 -12.96 -15.14 0.58
N GLU A 468 -13.08 -14.03 -0.13
CA GLU A 468 -12.65 -13.94 -1.54
C GLU A 468 -11.14 -14.13 -1.70
N VAL A 469 -10.32 -13.61 -0.77
CA VAL A 469 -8.87 -13.86 -0.76
C VAL A 469 -8.59 -15.36 -0.64
N LYS A 470 -9.24 -16.05 0.29
CA LYS A 470 -9.14 -17.51 0.45
C LYS A 470 -9.56 -18.27 -0.82
N GLU A 471 -10.66 -17.88 -1.44
CA GLU A 471 -11.17 -18.48 -2.69
C GLU A 471 -10.19 -18.30 -3.85
N ILE A 472 -9.61 -17.09 -4.00
CA ILE A 472 -8.61 -16.80 -5.03
C ILE A 472 -7.37 -17.66 -4.85
N LEU A 473 -6.81 -17.73 -3.64
CA LEU A 473 -5.63 -18.56 -3.36
C LEU A 473 -5.87 -20.03 -3.75
N ARG A 474 -7.03 -20.58 -3.41
CA ARG A 474 -7.43 -21.95 -3.78
C ARG A 474 -7.55 -22.14 -5.30
N ALA A 475 -8.16 -21.17 -5.99
CA ALA A 475 -8.43 -21.26 -7.41
C ALA A 475 -7.17 -21.08 -8.28
N THR A 476 -6.17 -20.35 -7.78
CA THR A 476 -4.98 -19.97 -8.53
C THR A 476 -3.73 -20.77 -8.19
N ALA A 477 -3.84 -21.72 -7.24
CA ALA A 477 -2.76 -22.57 -6.80
C ALA A 477 -2.21 -23.48 -7.91
N ASP A 478 -0.89 -23.64 -7.96
CA ASP A 478 -0.22 -24.58 -8.86
C ASP A 478 -0.29 -26.00 -8.29
N LYS A 479 -0.81 -26.94 -9.06
CA LYS A 479 -0.79 -28.35 -8.69
C LYS A 479 0.65 -28.87 -8.71
N ILE A 480 1.14 -29.32 -7.56
CA ILE A 480 2.47 -29.93 -7.39
C ILE A 480 2.33 -31.34 -6.81
N GLY A 481 3.40 -32.14 -6.88
CA GLY A 481 3.34 -33.57 -6.53
C GLY A 481 2.68 -34.41 -7.62
N ALA A 482 2.25 -35.62 -7.27
CA ALA A 482 1.60 -36.53 -8.22
C ALA A 482 0.12 -36.16 -8.42
N PRO A 483 -0.41 -36.20 -9.66
CA PRO A 483 -1.83 -35.95 -9.92
C PRO A 483 -2.77 -36.85 -9.10
N SER A 484 -2.36 -38.08 -8.80
CA SER A 484 -3.12 -39.04 -7.98
C SER A 484 -3.29 -38.62 -6.51
N GLU A 485 -2.50 -37.66 -6.04
CA GLU A 485 -2.65 -37.11 -4.68
C GLU A 485 -3.82 -36.11 -4.56
N TYR A 486 -4.47 -35.77 -5.68
CA TYR A 486 -5.60 -34.84 -5.70
C TYR A 486 -6.93 -35.56 -5.92
N VAL A 487 -7.79 -35.52 -4.92
CA VAL A 487 -9.18 -36.01 -4.99
C VAL A 487 -10.10 -34.78 -5.03
N ASN A 488 -10.96 -34.70 -6.03
CA ASN A 488 -11.83 -33.53 -6.25
C ASN A 488 -11.06 -32.19 -6.23
N GLY A 489 -9.85 -32.19 -6.83
CA GLY A 489 -9.00 -31.02 -6.96
C GLY A 489 -8.23 -30.63 -5.70
N ARG A 490 -8.24 -31.44 -4.64
CA ARG A 490 -7.61 -31.18 -3.34
C ARG A 490 -6.74 -32.33 -2.87
N SER A 491 -5.58 -32.00 -2.31
CA SER A 491 -4.64 -32.95 -1.70
C SER A 491 -4.62 -32.79 -0.18
N LEU A 492 -4.44 -33.90 0.55
CA LEU A 492 -4.22 -33.85 2.00
C LEU A 492 -2.86 -33.23 2.37
N LYS A 493 -1.88 -33.21 1.45
CA LYS A 493 -0.53 -32.66 1.64
C LYS A 493 -0.41 -31.22 1.20
N TYR A 494 -1.05 -30.87 0.09
CA TYR A 494 -0.86 -29.60 -0.60
C TYR A 494 -2.09 -28.69 -0.59
N GLY A 495 -3.21 -29.15 -0.02
CA GLY A 495 -4.48 -28.47 -0.15
C GLY A 495 -4.89 -28.34 -1.62
N TYR A 496 -5.14 -27.13 -2.09
CA TYR A 496 -5.43 -26.86 -3.50
C TYR A 496 -4.17 -26.74 -4.37
N GLY A 497 -2.98 -26.77 -3.77
CA GLY A 497 -1.70 -26.72 -4.45
C GLY A 497 -0.72 -25.75 -3.80
N ARG A 498 0.41 -25.47 -4.47
CA ARG A 498 1.36 -24.46 -4.06
C ARG A 498 0.84 -23.08 -4.45
N VAL A 499 0.98 -22.11 -3.54
CA VAL A 499 0.62 -20.71 -3.79
C VAL A 499 1.34 -20.17 -5.03
N ASN A 500 0.61 -19.41 -5.84
CA ASN A 500 1.13 -18.69 -7.00
C ASN A 500 0.69 -17.23 -6.89
N ALA A 501 1.62 -16.37 -6.47
CA ALA A 501 1.36 -14.95 -6.23
C ALA A 501 0.95 -14.21 -7.50
N ASP A 502 1.58 -14.52 -8.64
CA ASP A 502 1.27 -13.90 -9.93
C ASP A 502 -0.18 -14.14 -10.35
N LYS A 503 -0.61 -15.41 -10.33
CA LYS A 503 -2.01 -15.76 -10.65
C LYS A 503 -3.00 -15.19 -9.65
N ALA A 504 -2.65 -15.14 -8.37
CA ALA A 504 -3.50 -14.60 -7.33
C ALA A 504 -3.70 -13.08 -7.47
N VAL A 505 -2.63 -12.33 -7.75
CA VAL A 505 -2.69 -10.88 -8.04
C VAL A 505 -3.46 -10.62 -9.34
N ALA A 506 -3.22 -11.41 -10.41
CA ALA A 506 -3.97 -11.28 -11.66
C ALA A 506 -5.49 -11.43 -11.44
N GLU A 507 -5.90 -12.42 -10.64
CA GLU A 507 -7.32 -12.63 -10.33
C GLU A 507 -7.89 -11.52 -9.43
N ALA A 508 -7.09 -10.98 -8.50
CA ALA A 508 -7.48 -9.84 -7.66
C ALA A 508 -7.75 -8.59 -8.52
N LEU A 509 -6.86 -8.25 -9.46
CA LEU A 509 -7.02 -7.17 -10.42
C LEU A 509 -8.27 -7.37 -11.28
N ARG A 510 -8.44 -8.57 -11.86
CA ARG A 510 -9.61 -8.91 -12.68
C ARG A 510 -10.93 -8.73 -11.94
N ARG A 511 -10.98 -9.05 -10.62
CA ARG A 511 -12.18 -8.84 -9.81
C ARG A 511 -12.41 -7.36 -9.51
N ARG A 512 -11.37 -6.55 -9.36
CA ARG A 512 -11.47 -5.09 -9.23
C ARG A 512 -12.11 -4.49 -10.48
N ASP A 513 -11.52 -4.76 -11.65
CA ASP A 513 -11.94 -4.19 -12.93
C ASP A 513 -13.40 -4.55 -13.26
N ARG A 514 -13.85 -5.75 -12.90
CA ARG A 514 -15.26 -6.17 -13.03
C ARG A 514 -16.20 -5.37 -12.13
N ARG A 515 -15.80 -5.07 -10.89
CA ARG A 515 -16.62 -4.26 -9.98
C ARG A 515 -16.73 -2.82 -10.47
N GLU A 516 -15.64 -2.24 -10.91
CA GLU A 516 -15.61 -0.89 -11.49
C GLU A 516 -16.52 -0.82 -12.72
N SER A 517 -16.42 -1.79 -13.64
CA SER A 517 -17.28 -1.86 -14.82
C SER A 517 -18.76 -2.03 -14.51
N SER A 518 -19.10 -2.75 -13.43
CA SER A 518 -20.49 -2.94 -13.00
C SER A 518 -21.09 -1.72 -12.31
N ASN A 519 -20.26 -0.83 -11.78
CA ASN A 519 -20.67 0.42 -11.14
C ASN A 519 -20.82 1.59 -12.09
N VAL A 520 -20.39 1.46 -13.36
CA VAL A 520 -20.66 2.45 -14.41
C VAL A 520 -22.13 2.31 -14.81
N VAL A 521 -23.00 3.13 -14.22
CA VAL A 521 -24.39 3.29 -14.66
C VAL A 521 -24.33 3.76 -16.11
N PRO A 522 -24.98 3.07 -17.08
CA PRO A 522 -25.06 3.56 -18.45
C PRO A 522 -25.71 4.96 -18.41
N GLN A 523 -25.00 5.97 -18.92
CA GLN A 523 -25.64 7.26 -19.13
C GLN A 523 -26.88 7.03 -20.01
N PRO A 524 -28.03 7.55 -19.63
CA PRO A 524 -29.21 7.42 -20.48
C PRO A 524 -28.88 8.03 -21.83
N THR A 525 -28.99 7.21 -22.88
CA THR A 525 -28.89 7.69 -24.25
C THR A 525 -29.77 8.90 -24.41
N PRO A 526 -29.28 10.04 -24.92
CA PRO A 526 -30.12 11.21 -25.13
C PRO A 526 -31.32 10.79 -25.99
N LYS A 527 -32.52 10.96 -25.46
CA LYS A 527 -33.75 10.77 -26.22
C LYS A 527 -33.64 11.63 -27.48
N PRO A 528 -33.92 11.09 -28.66
CA PRO A 528 -33.96 11.91 -29.85
C PRO A 528 -34.95 13.06 -29.61
N SER A 529 -34.51 14.28 -29.88
CA SER A 529 -35.33 15.48 -29.79
C SER A 529 -36.60 15.27 -30.61
N PRO A 530 -37.79 15.57 -30.05
CA PRO A 530 -39.02 15.46 -30.82
C PRO A 530 -38.99 16.46 -31.98
N ARG A 531 -39.28 15.95 -33.15
CA ARG A 531 -39.45 16.75 -34.38
C ARG A 531 -40.51 17.82 -34.11
N PRO A 532 -40.32 19.09 -34.52
CA PRO A 532 -41.33 20.13 -34.31
C PRO A 532 -42.60 19.78 -35.05
N THR A 533 -43.70 19.67 -34.31
CA THR A 533 -45.06 19.60 -34.86
C THR A 533 -45.52 21.01 -35.21
N PRO A 534 -46.25 21.18 -36.36
CA PRO A 534 -46.76 22.48 -36.76
C PRO A 534 -47.88 22.96 -35.79
N SER A 535 -47.85 24.25 -35.48
CA SER A 535 -48.81 24.92 -34.65
C SER A 535 -50.25 24.80 -35.18
N PRO A 536 -51.23 24.50 -34.36
CA PRO A 536 -52.64 24.76 -34.68
C PRO A 536 -53.09 26.15 -34.22
N SER A 537 -53.92 26.78 -35.04
CA SER A 537 -54.58 28.05 -34.82
C SER A 537 -55.52 28.07 -33.60
N PRO A 538 -55.83 29.24 -33.04
CA PRO A 538 -56.56 29.36 -31.81
C PRO A 538 -58.07 29.19 -31.98
N ALA A 539 -58.74 28.57 -31.04
CA ALA A 539 -60.20 28.55 -30.87
C ALA A 539 -60.56 28.84 -29.40
N PRO A 540 -61.78 29.30 -29.12
CA PRO A 540 -62.08 30.31 -28.14
C PRO A 540 -62.42 29.76 -26.74
N SER A 541 -62.32 30.64 -25.75
CA SER A 541 -62.69 30.42 -24.32
C SER A 541 -64.18 30.14 -24.13
N PRO A 542 -64.55 29.33 -23.13
CA PRO A 542 -65.56 29.81 -22.17
C PRO A 542 -65.28 29.48 -20.70
N SER A 543 -65.61 30.51 -19.93
CA SER A 543 -66.24 30.61 -18.62
C SER A 543 -66.10 29.58 -17.52
N ARG A 544 -65.65 30.13 -16.40
CA ARG A 544 -65.97 29.96 -14.96
C ARG A 544 -66.77 28.72 -14.51
N GLY A 545 -66.20 28.01 -13.56
CA GLY A 545 -66.92 27.20 -12.60
C GLY A 545 -66.03 26.90 -11.38
N SER A 546 -66.33 27.54 -10.30
CA SER A 546 -65.78 27.40 -8.96
C SER A 546 -66.06 26.03 -8.37
N VAL A 547 -65.11 25.47 -7.62
CA VAL A 547 -65.31 24.96 -6.24
C VAL A 547 -63.93 24.48 -5.72
N ALA A 548 -63.53 25.07 -4.60
CA ALA A 548 -62.48 24.58 -3.69
C ALA A 548 -63.18 23.86 -2.52
N PRO A 549 -62.47 23.45 -1.51
CA PRO A 549 -61.25 22.66 -1.34
C PRO A 549 -61.48 21.45 -0.42
N GLN A 550 -60.52 20.57 -0.28
CA GLN A 550 -60.31 19.97 1.05
C GLN A 550 -58.87 19.49 1.24
N VAL A 551 -58.31 19.99 2.30
CA VAL A 551 -57.03 19.66 2.94
C VAL A 551 -57.21 18.41 3.79
N SER A 552 -56.26 17.49 3.76
CA SER A 552 -55.98 16.64 4.92
C SER A 552 -54.50 16.48 5.12
N SER A 553 -54.02 17.11 6.15
CA SER A 553 -52.74 17.03 6.79
C SER A 553 -52.54 15.68 7.47
N GLY A 554 -51.36 15.11 7.30
CA GLY A 554 -50.88 13.95 8.05
C GLY A 554 -49.40 14.10 8.38
N GLN A 555 -49.07 14.93 9.36
CA GLN A 555 -47.76 14.95 9.99
C GLN A 555 -47.67 13.79 10.98
N GLY A 556 -46.79 12.84 10.71
CA GLY A 556 -46.34 11.82 11.63
C GLY A 556 -45.08 12.27 12.36
N LEU A 557 -45.20 12.86 13.51
CA LEU A 557 -44.12 13.13 14.45
C LEU A 557 -43.76 11.85 15.21
N PHE A 558 -42.60 11.30 14.97
CA PHE A 558 -42.02 10.29 15.86
C PHE A 558 -41.39 11.00 17.07
N ARG A 559 -42.01 10.87 18.24
CA ARG A 559 -41.43 11.24 19.53
C ARG A 559 -40.61 10.08 20.07
N PHE A 560 -39.30 10.29 20.22
CA PHE A 560 -38.45 9.42 21.04
C PHE A 560 -38.66 9.81 22.52
N LYS A 561 -39.09 8.85 23.33
CA LYS A 561 -39.04 8.95 24.80
C LYS A 561 -37.60 8.63 25.24
N VAL A 562 -36.91 9.63 25.79
CA VAL A 562 -35.66 9.42 26.53
C VAL A 562 -36.05 8.96 27.95
N ALA A 563 -35.59 7.79 28.35
CA ALA A 563 -35.71 7.34 29.72
C ALA A 563 -34.62 8.03 30.59
N PRO A 564 -34.93 8.39 31.83
CA PRO A 564 -33.95 9.04 32.70
C PRO A 564 -32.85 8.08 33.13
N GLN A 565 -31.60 8.55 33.10
CA GLN A 565 -30.43 7.85 33.63
C GLN A 565 -30.53 7.72 35.17
N PRO A 566 -30.16 6.56 35.75
CA PRO A 566 -29.98 6.47 37.19
C PRO A 566 -28.61 7.05 37.59
N ALA A 567 -28.62 7.65 38.78
CA ALA A 567 -27.47 8.33 39.38
C ALA A 567 -26.26 7.43 39.59
N ARG A 568 -25.09 8.06 39.50
CA ARG A 568 -23.77 7.47 39.71
C ARG A 568 -23.65 6.78 41.08
N GLY A 569 -23.38 5.49 41.08
CA GLY A 569 -22.85 4.75 42.21
C GLY A 569 -21.72 3.85 41.73
N TRP A 570 -20.52 4.07 42.20
CA TRP A 570 -19.38 3.20 41.93
C TRP A 570 -19.52 1.94 42.81
N GLY A 571 -19.99 0.85 42.21
CA GLY A 571 -19.94 -0.47 42.84
C GLY A 571 -18.92 -1.31 42.09
N VAL A 572 -17.77 -1.60 42.73
CA VAL A 572 -16.85 -2.61 42.21
C VAL A 572 -17.34 -3.96 42.69
N GLN A 573 -17.92 -4.74 41.79
CA GLN A 573 -18.28 -6.13 42.05
C GLN A 573 -17.03 -6.98 41.82
N ILE A 574 -16.39 -7.41 42.91
CA ILE A 574 -15.25 -8.35 42.88
C ILE A 574 -15.84 -9.75 42.89
N GLY A 575 -15.85 -10.41 41.76
CA GLY A 575 -16.10 -11.84 41.66
C GLY A 575 -14.85 -12.59 42.12
N VAL A 576 -14.96 -13.34 43.20
CA VAL A 576 -13.90 -14.24 43.63
C VAL A 576 -13.95 -15.48 42.76
N PHE A 577 -12.98 -15.62 41.84
CA PHE A 577 -12.71 -16.88 41.15
C PHE A 577 -11.50 -17.53 41.81
N GLY A 578 -11.64 -18.78 42.27
CA GLY A 578 -10.58 -19.54 42.90
C GLY A 578 -9.32 -19.64 42.04
N ASP A 579 -8.18 -19.73 42.71
CA ASP A 579 -6.82 -19.96 42.19
C ASP A 579 -6.08 -18.79 41.49
N TYR A 580 -6.60 -17.57 41.47
CA TYR A 580 -5.89 -16.42 40.92
C TYR A 580 -4.90 -15.74 41.89
N ASP A 581 -4.88 -16.11 43.14
CA ASP A 581 -4.00 -15.48 44.18
C ASP A 581 -2.50 -15.78 44.01
N ARG A 582 -2.13 -16.70 43.15
CA ARG A 582 -0.71 -17.04 42.87
C ARG A 582 -0.01 -16.15 41.85
N TRP A 583 -0.73 -15.29 41.17
CA TRP A 583 -0.20 -14.51 40.04
C TRP A 583 -0.24 -13.01 40.24
N ARG A 584 -0.26 -12.54 41.48
CA ARG A 584 -0.17 -11.12 41.78
C ARG A 584 1.25 -10.63 41.54
N VAL A 585 1.44 -10.02 40.40
CA VAL A 585 2.58 -9.15 40.14
C VAL A 585 2.31 -7.82 40.85
N SER A 586 3.24 -7.43 41.71
CA SER A 586 3.44 -6.15 42.43
C SER A 586 2.32 -5.09 42.21
N ILE A 587 1.42 -5.03 43.18
CA ILE A 587 0.57 -3.86 43.40
C ILE A 587 1.45 -2.78 44.06
N PRO A 588 1.37 -1.51 43.65
CA PRO A 588 2.08 -0.42 44.30
C PRO A 588 1.75 -0.38 45.80
N ARG A 589 2.75 -0.11 46.66
CA ARG A 589 2.68 -0.21 48.12
C ARG A 589 1.58 0.61 48.82
N ASN A 590 0.92 1.49 48.10
CA ASN A 590 -0.15 2.36 48.63
C ASN A 590 -1.57 1.76 48.48
N VAL A 591 -1.73 0.53 47.98
CA VAL A 591 -3.04 -0.11 47.82
C VAL A 591 -3.24 -1.36 48.68
N THR A 592 -2.21 -1.76 49.44
CA THR A 592 -2.21 -2.99 50.27
C THR A 592 -3.08 -2.94 51.53
N SER A 593 -3.67 -1.79 51.89
CA SER A 593 -4.52 -1.67 53.07
C SER A 593 -6.02 -1.91 52.82
N ALA A 594 -6.44 -2.16 51.59
CA ALA A 594 -7.87 -2.29 51.23
C ALA A 594 -8.32 -3.73 50.93
N VAL A 595 -7.46 -4.73 51.09
CA VAL A 595 -7.80 -6.14 50.80
C VAL A 595 -7.37 -7.02 52.00
N ARG A 596 -8.24 -7.19 52.93
CA ARG A 596 -8.34 -8.33 53.82
C ARG A 596 -9.70 -8.98 53.66
#